data_2e54b12a30465751badee4c1af86d868
#
_entry.id   2e54b12a30465751badee4c1af86d868
#
_cell.length_a   1.000
_cell.length_b   1.000
_cell.length_c   1.000
_cell.angle_alpha   90.00
_cell.angle_beta   90.00
_cell.angle_gamma   90.00
#
_symmetry.space_group_name_H-M   'P 1'
#
loop_
_entity.id
_entity.type
_entity.pdbx_description
1 polymer ?
#
loop_
_entity_poly.entity_id
_entity_poly.type
_entity_poly.pdbx_seq_one_letter_code
_entity_poly.pdbx_strand_id
1 'polypeptide(L)'
;MKKKQPEPQLFQKGYETYAVTKGGKGIIKFSDNSDITTDRETSTVEVVPKGKAAPIKFVPRGRNNNMMYDIMKKIGANVTVGSNVEFKNKVVYGDSVLVYRKYRDKETRKIIKEEVLPEEYPDIFDFIENNDIPFIRMEIANDLVIFYDAYVEYIFNQDTRPRLVQVKAKEATCSRISVIDERTGKSEYHGYSAKWHEGMPDDVIATPLLDRQAPLRDLKTRMGLLPNEKGTKEIVKDRRFIHNIRIATPGRFYYSKPYWWSVFVSGWYDFGNAIPIFKKALIKNQMALRYIVYIKEDFWGKLYADEKITNEADQAVRRATFLQDMNDFLAGEENAGKGFVSHFRYDRVKGFEYLDVWL
;
A
#
# COMPACT_ATOMS: atom_id res chain seq x y z
N MET A 1 -49.76 -3.30 -17.63
CA MET A 1 -48.43 -3.02 -18.21
C MET A 1 -47.46 -2.66 -17.11
N LYS A 2 -46.54 -3.56 -16.71
CA LYS A 2 -45.47 -3.26 -15.76
C LYS A 2 -44.45 -2.39 -16.49
N LYS A 3 -44.27 -1.13 -16.09
CA LYS A 3 -43.21 -0.27 -16.61
C LYS A 3 -41.87 -0.94 -16.33
N LYS A 4 -41.13 -1.33 -17.37
CA LYS A 4 -39.76 -1.81 -17.27
C LYS A 4 -38.94 -0.74 -16.51
N GLN A 5 -38.31 -1.13 -15.41
CA GLN A 5 -37.47 -0.21 -14.67
C GLN A 5 -36.21 0.04 -15.52
N PRO A 6 -35.78 1.28 -15.69
CA PRO A 6 -34.55 1.56 -16.43
C PRO A 6 -33.37 0.91 -15.73
N GLU A 7 -32.53 0.22 -16.49
CA GLU A 7 -31.27 -0.37 -16.01
C GLU A 7 -30.26 0.73 -15.58
N PRO A 8 -29.41 0.45 -14.61
CA PRO A 8 -28.36 1.40 -14.25
C PRO A 8 -27.46 1.65 -15.46
N GLN A 9 -27.22 2.90 -15.78
CA GLN A 9 -26.34 3.27 -16.88
C GLN A 9 -24.88 3.21 -16.39
N LEU A 10 -24.10 2.34 -17.01
CA LEU A 10 -22.65 2.27 -16.82
C LEU A 10 -21.98 3.13 -17.88
N PHE A 11 -21.04 3.97 -17.47
CA PHE A 11 -20.21 4.71 -18.41
C PHE A 11 -18.75 4.70 -17.96
N GLN A 12 -17.84 4.71 -18.94
CA GLN A 12 -16.41 4.77 -18.72
C GLN A 12 -15.89 6.16 -19.08
N LYS A 13 -15.05 6.71 -18.22
CA LYS A 13 -14.26 7.91 -18.49
C LYS A 13 -12.78 7.58 -18.26
N GLY A 14 -12.08 7.33 -19.36
CA GLY A 14 -10.72 6.79 -19.31
C GLY A 14 -10.74 5.33 -18.84
N TYR A 15 -10.07 5.03 -17.73
CA TYR A 15 -10.01 3.69 -17.11
C TYR A 15 -10.96 3.55 -15.90
N GLU A 16 -11.71 4.58 -15.59
CA GLU A 16 -12.61 4.60 -14.47
C GLU A 16 -14.02 4.20 -14.91
N THR A 17 -14.60 3.22 -14.24
CA THR A 17 -15.97 2.77 -14.47
C THR A 17 -16.88 3.39 -13.42
N TYR A 18 -17.97 4.00 -13.87
CA TYR A 18 -18.95 4.64 -13.02
C TYR A 18 -20.32 4.01 -13.26
N ALA A 19 -21.08 3.83 -12.19
CA ALA A 19 -22.51 3.51 -12.27
C ALA A 19 -23.32 4.69 -11.75
N VAL A 20 -24.32 5.12 -12.53
CA VAL A 20 -25.28 6.13 -12.06
C VAL A 20 -26.43 5.40 -11.38
N THR A 21 -26.69 5.78 -10.12
CA THR A 21 -27.82 5.23 -9.38
C THR A 21 -29.14 5.72 -9.98
N LYS A 22 -30.17 4.89 -9.87
CA LYS A 22 -31.51 5.17 -10.36
C LYS A 22 -32.01 6.52 -9.84
N GLY A 23 -32.31 7.43 -10.77
CA GLY A 23 -32.75 8.79 -10.45
C GLY A 23 -31.67 9.88 -10.46
N GLY A 24 -30.45 9.57 -10.91
CA GLY A 24 -29.38 10.56 -11.09
C GLY A 24 -28.80 11.18 -9.79
N LYS A 25 -29.17 10.64 -8.63
CA LYS A 25 -28.82 11.21 -7.31
C LYS A 25 -27.52 10.69 -6.73
N GLY A 26 -26.85 9.76 -7.40
CA GLY A 26 -25.57 9.24 -6.93
C GLY A 26 -24.77 8.62 -8.06
N ILE A 27 -23.46 8.82 -8.03
CA ILE A 27 -22.50 8.18 -8.93
C ILE A 27 -21.63 7.27 -8.06
N ILE A 28 -21.65 5.98 -8.36
CA ILE A 28 -20.75 5.02 -7.73
C ILE A 28 -19.53 4.89 -8.64
N LYS A 29 -18.37 5.29 -8.14
CA LYS A 29 -17.10 5.07 -8.82
C LYS A 29 -16.58 3.69 -8.43
N PHE A 30 -16.38 2.82 -9.41
CA PHE A 30 -15.63 1.61 -9.23
C PHE A 30 -14.14 1.98 -9.39
N SER A 31 -13.34 1.75 -8.36
CA SER A 31 -11.90 1.98 -8.47
C SER A 31 -11.35 1.07 -9.56
N ASP A 32 -10.78 1.65 -10.60
CA ASP A 32 -10.09 0.89 -11.61
C ASP A 32 -8.74 0.42 -11.05
N ASN A 33 -8.69 -0.84 -10.63
CA ASN A 33 -7.47 -1.52 -10.24
C ASN A 33 -6.74 -2.12 -11.46
N SER A 34 -6.97 -1.57 -12.65
CA SER A 34 -6.44 -2.08 -13.91
C SER A 34 -4.94 -2.27 -13.89
N ASP A 35 -4.19 -1.36 -13.22
CA ASP A 35 -2.74 -1.47 -13.13
C ASP A 35 -2.29 -2.69 -12.33
N ILE A 36 -3.04 -3.07 -11.29
CA ILE A 36 -2.75 -4.26 -10.49
C ILE A 36 -3.16 -5.54 -11.24
N THR A 37 -4.24 -5.48 -12.02
CA THR A 37 -4.76 -6.64 -12.76
C THR A 37 -4.09 -6.86 -14.10
N THR A 38 -3.75 -5.77 -14.80
CA THR A 38 -3.25 -5.78 -16.20
C THR A 38 -1.76 -5.51 -16.31
N ASP A 39 -1.00 -5.78 -15.25
CA ASP A 39 0.46 -5.68 -15.24
C ASP A 39 1.05 -6.57 -16.35
N ARG A 40 1.22 -5.98 -17.53
CA ARG A 40 1.86 -6.62 -18.68
C ARG A 40 3.32 -6.22 -18.72
N GLU A 41 4.19 -7.20 -18.57
CA GLU A 41 5.65 -7.03 -18.68
C GLU A 41 6.11 -6.81 -20.15
N THR A 42 5.24 -6.25 -21.01
CA THR A 42 5.48 -6.08 -22.43
C THR A 42 5.90 -4.66 -22.84
N SER A 43 5.67 -3.69 -21.96
CA SER A 43 6.11 -2.31 -22.18
C SER A 43 7.56 -2.12 -21.73
N THR A 44 8.25 -1.13 -22.32
CA THR A 44 9.62 -0.78 -21.95
C THR A 44 9.76 0.72 -21.82
N VAL A 45 10.62 1.15 -20.89
CA VAL A 45 11.04 2.54 -20.74
C VAL A 45 12.51 2.63 -21.10
N GLU A 46 12.83 3.45 -22.11
CA GLU A 46 14.19 3.66 -22.58
C GLU A 46 14.78 4.90 -21.90
N VAL A 47 15.91 4.72 -21.22
CA VAL A 47 16.57 5.78 -20.47
C VAL A 47 18.08 5.75 -20.72
N VAL A 48 18.71 6.92 -20.79
CA VAL A 48 20.18 7.04 -20.77
C VAL A 48 20.63 7.23 -19.33
N PRO A 49 21.17 6.18 -18.68
CA PRO A 49 21.58 6.28 -17.28
C PRO A 49 22.80 7.19 -17.11
N LYS A 50 22.95 7.78 -15.92
CA LYS A 50 24.14 8.57 -15.59
C LYS A 50 25.43 7.78 -15.79
N GLY A 51 26.37 8.35 -16.55
CA GLY A 51 27.66 7.73 -16.85
C GLY A 51 27.64 6.62 -17.91
N LYS A 52 26.52 6.41 -18.61
CA LYS A 52 26.41 5.53 -19.79
C LYS A 52 26.20 6.35 -21.07
N ALA A 53 26.82 5.93 -22.14
CA ALA A 53 26.68 6.60 -23.43
C ALA A 53 25.49 6.08 -24.26
N ALA A 54 25.03 4.86 -23.98
CA ALA A 54 23.93 4.22 -24.70
C ALA A 54 22.68 4.12 -23.82
N PRO A 55 21.49 4.22 -24.43
CA PRO A 55 20.24 4.03 -23.73
C PRO A 55 20.08 2.56 -23.29
N ILE A 56 19.48 2.37 -22.13
CA ILE A 56 19.11 1.06 -21.58
C ILE A 56 17.59 1.00 -21.50
N LYS A 57 17.02 -0.11 -21.94
CA LYS A 57 15.58 -0.38 -21.83
C LYS A 57 15.27 -1.07 -20.52
N PHE A 58 14.43 -0.44 -19.70
CA PHE A 58 13.94 -1.00 -18.45
C PHE A 58 12.49 -1.44 -18.58
N VAL A 59 12.12 -2.45 -17.81
CA VAL A 59 10.73 -2.95 -17.73
C VAL A 59 10.01 -2.18 -16.63
N PRO A 60 8.92 -1.44 -16.96
CA PRO A 60 8.14 -0.72 -15.97
C PRO A 60 7.33 -1.67 -15.08
N ARG A 61 6.98 -1.20 -13.89
CA ARG A 61 6.03 -1.89 -13.01
C ARG A 61 4.65 -1.25 -13.12
N GLY A 62 3.72 -2.00 -13.72
CA GLY A 62 2.39 -1.49 -14.06
C GLY A 62 2.41 -0.55 -15.28
N ARG A 63 1.23 -0.07 -15.64
CA ARG A 63 1.01 0.67 -16.90
C ARG A 63 1.78 1.99 -16.97
N ASN A 64 1.72 2.77 -15.87
CA ASN A 64 2.36 4.09 -15.77
C ASN A 64 3.60 4.05 -14.87
N ASN A 65 4.17 2.87 -14.65
CA ASN A 65 5.29 2.67 -13.73
C ASN A 65 5.01 3.05 -12.26
N ASN A 66 3.74 3.26 -11.90
CA ASN A 66 3.27 3.72 -10.59
C ASN A 66 2.78 2.61 -9.67
N MET A 67 2.63 1.39 -10.16
CA MET A 67 1.98 0.29 -9.41
C MET A 67 2.53 0.11 -8.00
N MET A 68 3.85 0.25 -7.81
CA MET A 68 4.50 0.09 -6.51
C MET A 68 4.06 1.17 -5.50
N TYR A 69 4.01 2.42 -5.96
CA TYR A 69 3.57 3.56 -5.15
C TYR A 69 2.09 3.45 -4.80
N ASP A 70 1.25 3.01 -5.74
CA ASP A 70 -0.18 2.80 -5.51
C ASP A 70 -0.44 1.72 -4.48
N ILE A 71 0.34 0.64 -4.48
CA ILE A 71 0.27 -0.42 -3.47
C ILE A 71 0.66 0.13 -2.10
N MET A 72 1.78 0.86 -2.00
CA MET A 72 2.21 1.47 -0.74
C MET A 72 1.15 2.42 -0.19
N LYS A 73 0.58 3.26 -1.05
CA LYS A 73 -0.51 4.17 -0.69
C LYS A 73 -1.75 3.42 -0.18
N LYS A 74 -2.12 2.32 -0.84
CA LYS A 74 -3.25 1.48 -0.40
C LYS A 74 -2.98 0.78 0.92
N ILE A 75 -1.77 0.26 1.15
CA ILE A 75 -1.38 -0.34 2.43
C ILE A 75 -1.48 0.71 3.55
N GLY A 76 -0.96 1.91 3.34
CA GLY A 76 -1.00 2.99 4.33
C GLY A 76 -2.40 3.56 4.59
N ALA A 77 -3.33 3.42 3.63
CA ALA A 77 -4.70 3.92 3.77
C ALA A 77 -5.68 2.96 4.46
N ASN A 78 -5.29 1.71 4.72
CA ASN A 78 -6.14 0.73 5.38
C ASN A 78 -5.45 0.13 6.60
N VAL A 79 -5.97 0.43 7.79
CA VAL A 79 -5.39 0.01 9.07
C VAL A 79 -5.23 -1.51 9.15
N THR A 80 -6.23 -2.27 8.71
CA THR A 80 -6.19 -3.75 8.79
C THR A 80 -5.10 -4.32 7.88
N VAL A 81 -5.00 -3.82 6.65
CA VAL A 81 -3.97 -4.26 5.71
C VAL A 81 -2.59 -3.84 6.20
N GLY A 82 -2.43 -2.59 6.65
CA GLY A 82 -1.16 -2.08 7.20
C GLY A 82 -0.66 -2.89 8.38
N SER A 83 -1.53 -3.14 9.38
CA SER A 83 -1.18 -3.93 10.56
C SER A 83 -0.81 -5.38 10.22
N ASN A 84 -1.53 -6.01 9.27
CA ASN A 84 -1.20 -7.37 8.83
C ASN A 84 0.15 -7.44 8.10
N VAL A 85 0.47 -6.44 7.28
CA VAL A 85 1.77 -6.34 6.60
C VAL A 85 2.88 -6.14 7.63
N GLU A 86 2.69 -5.23 8.59
CA GLU A 86 3.65 -4.98 9.68
C GLU A 86 3.89 -6.23 10.52
N PHE A 87 2.82 -6.93 10.92
CA PHE A 87 2.94 -8.20 11.64
C PHE A 87 3.73 -9.23 10.85
N LYS A 88 3.40 -9.40 9.57
CA LYS A 88 4.10 -10.34 8.69
C LYS A 88 5.58 -9.98 8.53
N ASN A 89 5.90 -8.69 8.41
CA ASN A 89 7.28 -8.22 8.36
C ASN A 89 8.05 -8.60 9.62
N LYS A 90 7.48 -8.38 10.80
CA LYS A 90 8.10 -8.76 12.08
C LYS A 90 8.34 -10.27 12.19
N VAL A 91 7.40 -11.08 11.73
CA VAL A 91 7.55 -12.55 11.72
C VAL A 91 8.66 -13.01 10.76
N VAL A 92 8.72 -12.44 9.55
CA VAL A 92 9.74 -12.78 8.54
C VAL A 92 11.12 -12.28 8.95
N TYR A 93 11.19 -11.09 9.50
CA TYR A 93 12.44 -10.51 9.98
C TYR A 93 13.03 -11.33 11.14
N GLY A 94 12.20 -11.80 12.08
CA GLY A 94 12.65 -12.53 13.26
C GLY A 94 13.35 -11.62 14.28
N ASP A 95 14.15 -12.19 15.15
CA ASP A 95 14.75 -11.50 16.30
C ASP A 95 16.19 -11.07 16.04
N SER A 96 17.07 -12.02 15.74
CA SER A 96 18.51 -11.75 15.68
C SER A 96 19.21 -12.36 14.46
N VAL A 97 20.43 -11.92 14.20
CA VAL A 97 21.34 -12.54 13.22
C VAL A 97 22.35 -13.39 13.98
N LEU A 98 22.27 -14.70 13.77
CA LEU A 98 23.21 -15.64 14.37
C LEU A 98 24.15 -16.21 13.31
N VAL A 99 25.40 -16.37 13.66
CA VAL A 99 26.42 -16.94 12.79
C VAL A 99 26.65 -18.41 13.18
N TYR A 100 26.50 -19.30 12.21
CA TYR A 100 26.69 -20.72 12.44
C TYR A 100 27.74 -21.30 11.52
N ARG A 101 28.64 -22.14 12.08
CA ARG A 101 29.45 -23.05 11.31
C ARG A 101 28.63 -24.30 10.98
N LYS A 102 28.54 -24.61 9.71
CA LYS A 102 27.77 -25.77 9.23
C LYS A 102 28.74 -26.78 8.63
N TYR A 103 28.84 -27.94 9.24
CA TYR A 103 29.65 -29.04 8.73
C TYR A 103 28.87 -30.34 8.75
N ARG A 104 29.34 -31.32 7.95
CA ARG A 104 28.79 -32.63 7.91
C ARG A 104 29.68 -33.53 8.78
N ASP A 105 29.10 -34.14 9.79
CA ASP A 105 29.78 -35.12 10.60
C ASP A 105 30.16 -36.35 9.73
N LYS A 106 31.39 -36.79 9.86
CA LYS A 106 31.95 -37.87 9.04
C LYS A 106 31.35 -39.24 9.39
N GLU A 107 31.01 -39.46 10.65
CA GLU A 107 30.48 -40.73 11.14
C GLU A 107 28.98 -40.84 10.95
N THR A 108 28.23 -39.89 11.42
CA THR A 108 26.76 -39.88 11.38
C THR A 108 26.18 -39.36 10.09
N ARG A 109 26.98 -38.72 9.23
CA ARG A 109 26.59 -38.00 8.01
C ARG A 109 25.54 -36.91 8.24
N LYS A 110 25.22 -36.58 9.48
CA LYS A 110 24.29 -35.51 9.84
C LYS A 110 24.94 -34.15 9.66
N ILE A 111 24.11 -33.18 9.37
CA ILE A 111 24.52 -31.77 9.32
C ILE A 111 24.47 -31.23 10.74
N ILE A 112 25.62 -30.83 11.26
CA ILE A 112 25.75 -30.15 12.55
C ILE A 112 25.84 -28.65 12.30
N LYS A 113 25.12 -27.89 13.11
CA LYS A 113 25.19 -26.42 13.15
C LYS A 113 25.74 -26.07 14.52
N GLU A 114 26.85 -25.39 14.53
CA GLU A 114 27.52 -24.89 15.73
C GLU A 114 27.54 -23.37 15.68
N GLU A 115 27.05 -22.73 16.73
CA GLU A 115 27.06 -21.28 16.82
C GLU A 115 28.50 -20.80 16.98
N VAL A 116 28.86 -19.76 16.25
CA VAL A 116 30.19 -19.17 16.25
C VAL A 116 30.16 -17.92 17.09
N LEU A 117 31.11 -17.83 18.03
CA LEU A 117 31.23 -16.67 18.92
C LEU A 117 32.09 -15.56 18.28
N PRO A 118 31.91 -14.29 18.68
CA PRO A 118 32.66 -13.17 18.14
C PRO A 118 34.20 -13.32 18.29
N GLU A 119 34.65 -13.95 19.36
CA GLU A 119 36.07 -14.16 19.62
C GLU A 119 36.75 -15.11 18.64
N GLU A 120 35.97 -16.04 18.03
CA GLU A 120 36.52 -17.01 17.07
C GLU A 120 36.72 -16.41 15.66
N TYR A 121 35.85 -15.49 15.26
CA TYR A 121 35.87 -14.84 13.94
C TYR A 121 35.50 -13.37 14.00
N PRO A 122 36.33 -12.52 14.60
CA PRO A 122 36.04 -11.10 14.78
C PRO A 122 35.77 -10.38 13.48
N ASP A 123 36.47 -10.72 12.39
CA ASP A 123 36.25 -10.09 11.06
C ASP A 123 34.82 -10.25 10.53
N ILE A 124 34.14 -11.36 10.88
CA ILE A 124 32.75 -11.61 10.43
C ILE A 124 31.79 -10.74 11.24
N PHE A 125 32.01 -10.66 12.55
CA PHE A 125 31.13 -9.86 13.42
C PHE A 125 31.34 -8.37 13.19
N ASP A 126 32.58 -7.92 12.99
CA ASP A 126 32.89 -6.55 12.57
C ASP A 126 32.20 -6.19 11.24
N PHE A 127 32.20 -7.12 10.28
CA PHE A 127 31.49 -6.91 9.01
C PHE A 127 29.99 -6.79 9.22
N ILE A 128 29.38 -7.62 10.07
CA ILE A 128 27.94 -7.59 10.38
C ILE A 128 27.57 -6.27 11.04
N GLU A 129 28.37 -5.81 11.99
CA GLU A 129 28.14 -4.57 12.74
C GLU A 129 28.37 -3.34 11.85
N ASN A 130 29.52 -3.26 11.18
CA ASN A 130 29.87 -2.13 10.31
C ASN A 130 28.90 -1.91 9.14
N ASN A 131 28.19 -2.96 8.71
CA ASN A 131 27.19 -2.87 7.66
C ASN A 131 25.76 -2.81 8.18
N ASP A 132 25.53 -2.86 9.49
CA ASP A 132 24.20 -2.98 10.07
C ASP A 132 23.34 -4.04 9.38
N ILE A 133 23.89 -5.26 9.28
CA ILE A 133 23.21 -6.38 8.59
C ILE A 133 21.82 -6.65 9.14
N PRO A 134 21.53 -6.51 10.45
CA PRO A 134 20.17 -6.61 10.98
C PRO A 134 19.20 -5.63 10.32
N PHE A 135 19.60 -4.36 10.16
CA PHE A 135 18.74 -3.35 9.52
C PHE A 135 18.53 -3.65 8.02
N ILE A 136 19.58 -3.96 7.29
CA ILE A 136 19.48 -4.37 5.87
C ILE A 136 18.54 -5.55 5.70
N ARG A 137 18.61 -6.55 6.61
CA ARG A 137 17.71 -7.70 6.59
C ARG A 137 16.25 -7.30 6.79
N MET A 138 16.00 -6.30 7.65
CA MET A 138 14.65 -5.75 7.84
C MET A 138 14.12 -5.09 6.57
N GLU A 139 14.93 -4.28 5.89
CA GLU A 139 14.57 -3.65 4.62
C GLU A 139 14.26 -4.70 3.53
N ILE A 140 15.12 -5.73 3.41
CA ILE A 140 14.90 -6.84 2.48
C ILE A 140 13.60 -7.61 2.82
N ALA A 141 13.33 -7.86 4.11
CA ALA A 141 12.12 -8.55 4.55
C ALA A 141 10.86 -7.74 4.19
N ASN A 142 10.88 -6.43 4.40
CA ASN A 142 9.79 -5.52 4.01
C ASN A 142 9.50 -5.61 2.51
N ASP A 143 10.51 -5.49 1.67
CA ASP A 143 10.36 -5.56 0.22
C ASP A 143 9.87 -6.94 -0.23
N LEU A 144 10.38 -8.02 0.37
CA LEU A 144 9.93 -9.38 0.06
C LEU A 144 8.48 -9.64 0.49
N VAL A 145 8.03 -9.11 1.63
CA VAL A 145 6.65 -9.28 2.09
C VAL A 145 5.67 -8.50 1.22
N ILE A 146 6.04 -7.28 0.83
CA ILE A 146 5.15 -6.38 0.09
C ILE A 146 5.15 -6.71 -1.40
N PHE A 147 6.32 -6.95 -1.99
CA PHE A 147 6.51 -7.01 -3.44
C PHE A 147 6.98 -8.37 -3.97
N TYR A 148 7.43 -9.29 -3.11
CA TYR A 148 8.10 -10.54 -3.46
C TYR A 148 9.40 -10.36 -4.24
N ASP A 149 9.89 -9.14 -4.34
CA ASP A 149 11.17 -8.76 -4.95
C ASP A 149 11.93 -7.84 -4.01
N ALA A 150 13.20 -8.13 -3.79
CA ALA A 150 14.13 -7.28 -3.05
C ALA A 150 15.45 -7.18 -3.80
N TYR A 151 16.16 -6.10 -3.60
CA TYR A 151 17.41 -5.82 -4.29
C TYR A 151 18.50 -5.52 -3.27
N VAL A 152 19.62 -6.23 -3.41
CA VAL A 152 20.79 -6.07 -2.54
C VAL A 152 21.99 -5.68 -3.37
N GLU A 153 22.63 -4.59 -3.00
CA GLU A 153 23.85 -4.13 -3.62
C GLU A 153 25.06 -4.65 -2.85
N TYR A 154 25.95 -5.33 -3.55
CA TYR A 154 27.26 -5.76 -3.05
C TYR A 154 28.33 -4.83 -3.60
N ILE A 155 29.15 -4.27 -2.71
CA ILE A 155 30.24 -3.36 -3.04
C ILE A 155 31.56 -4.00 -2.63
N PHE A 156 32.46 -4.11 -3.60
CA PHE A 156 33.78 -4.70 -3.43
C PHE A 156 34.86 -3.63 -3.46
N ASN A 157 35.98 -3.90 -2.79
CA ASN A 157 37.17 -3.06 -2.88
C ASN A 157 37.81 -3.12 -4.28
N GLN A 158 38.76 -2.19 -4.54
CA GLN A 158 39.46 -2.08 -5.82
C GLN A 158 40.72 -2.96 -5.91
N ASP A 159 40.99 -3.76 -4.89
CA ASP A 159 42.21 -4.57 -4.82
C ASP A 159 42.24 -5.69 -5.87
N THR A 160 43.42 -6.24 -6.08
CA THR A 160 43.65 -7.41 -6.93
C THR A 160 42.96 -8.67 -6.42
N ARG A 161 42.67 -8.71 -5.10
CA ARG A 161 41.84 -9.74 -4.45
C ARG A 161 40.56 -9.08 -3.92
N PRO A 162 39.49 -9.02 -4.72
CA PRO A 162 38.29 -8.35 -4.32
C PRO A 162 37.67 -8.95 -3.06
N ARG A 163 37.44 -8.11 -2.05
CA ARG A 163 36.71 -8.45 -0.83
C ARG A 163 35.42 -7.67 -0.78
N LEU A 164 34.37 -8.28 -0.27
CA LEU A 164 33.10 -7.60 0.00
C LEU A 164 33.32 -6.61 1.14
N VAL A 165 33.12 -5.33 0.85
CA VAL A 165 33.32 -4.23 1.84
C VAL A 165 31.99 -3.77 2.40
N GLN A 166 30.97 -3.66 1.53
CA GLN A 166 29.68 -3.12 1.94
C GLN A 166 28.53 -3.84 1.26
N VAL A 167 27.43 -3.95 2.01
CA VAL A 167 26.13 -4.43 1.54
C VAL A 167 25.13 -3.31 1.77
N LYS A 168 24.20 -3.12 0.82
CA LYS A 168 23.09 -2.16 0.93
C LYS A 168 21.82 -2.76 0.40
N ALA A 169 20.71 -2.54 1.05
CA ALA A 169 19.41 -2.75 0.43
C ALA A 169 19.11 -1.61 -0.56
N LYS A 170 18.41 -1.95 -1.64
CA LYS A 170 17.89 -1.00 -2.63
C LYS A 170 16.38 -1.17 -2.68
N GLU A 171 15.69 -0.11 -2.37
CA GLU A 171 14.24 -0.07 -2.29
C GLU A 171 13.60 -0.60 -3.57
N ALA A 172 12.69 -1.56 -3.45
CA ALA A 172 12.03 -2.18 -4.60
C ALA A 172 11.15 -1.19 -5.37
N THR A 173 10.58 -0.19 -4.69
CA THR A 173 9.80 0.90 -5.31
C THR A 173 10.61 1.69 -6.32
N CYS A 174 11.88 1.95 -6.00
CA CYS A 174 12.83 2.71 -6.82
C CYS A 174 13.63 1.85 -7.81
N SER A 175 13.39 0.54 -7.83
CA SER A 175 14.19 -0.44 -8.58
C SER A 175 13.48 -0.93 -9.82
N ARG A 176 14.18 -0.95 -10.97
CA ARG A 176 13.74 -1.55 -12.23
C ARG A 176 14.84 -2.42 -12.80
N ILE A 177 14.47 -3.44 -13.57
CA ILE A 177 15.42 -4.33 -14.26
C ILE A 177 15.38 -4.09 -15.74
N SER A 178 16.52 -4.23 -16.39
CA SER A 178 16.63 -4.09 -17.84
C SER A 178 15.89 -5.23 -18.55
N VAL A 179 15.47 -4.96 -19.77
CA VAL A 179 14.95 -6.00 -20.66
C VAL A 179 16.01 -7.08 -20.84
N ILE A 180 15.54 -8.30 -21.00
CA ILE A 180 16.42 -9.45 -21.26
C ILE A 180 17.09 -9.28 -22.60
N ASP A 181 18.40 -9.46 -22.61
CA ASP A 181 19.16 -9.61 -23.85
C ASP A 181 18.82 -10.95 -24.49
N GLU A 182 18.33 -10.93 -25.72
CA GLU A 182 17.94 -12.12 -26.49
C GLU A 182 19.08 -13.12 -26.64
N ARG A 183 20.32 -12.63 -26.70
CA ARG A 183 21.51 -13.48 -26.88
C ARG A 183 21.89 -14.22 -25.61
N THR A 184 21.82 -13.56 -24.46
CA THR A 184 22.27 -14.13 -23.18
C THR A 184 21.11 -14.71 -22.37
N GLY A 185 19.88 -14.32 -22.69
CA GLY A 185 18.69 -14.69 -21.92
C GLY A 185 18.65 -14.05 -20.52
N LYS A 186 19.47 -13.01 -20.26
CA LYS A 186 19.64 -12.40 -18.93
C LYS A 186 19.35 -10.91 -18.97
N SER A 187 18.85 -10.38 -17.87
CA SER A 187 18.81 -8.94 -17.63
C SER A 187 20.16 -8.50 -17.11
N GLU A 188 20.79 -7.53 -17.78
CA GLU A 188 22.17 -7.13 -17.48
C GLU A 188 22.28 -6.04 -16.45
N TYR A 189 21.26 -5.18 -16.36
CA TYR A 189 21.30 -3.98 -15.52
C TYR A 189 20.11 -3.85 -14.60
N HIS A 190 20.37 -3.29 -13.44
CA HIS A 190 19.40 -2.75 -12.52
C HIS A 190 19.45 -1.23 -12.59
N GLY A 191 18.29 -0.58 -12.75
CA GLY A 191 18.13 0.86 -12.75
C GLY A 191 17.52 1.32 -11.42
N TYR A 192 18.14 2.30 -10.79
CA TYR A 192 17.66 2.89 -9.54
C TYR A 192 17.34 4.37 -9.74
N SER A 193 16.10 4.77 -9.45
CA SER A 193 15.64 6.15 -9.47
C SER A 193 14.41 6.30 -8.56
N ALA A 194 14.26 7.44 -7.92
CA ALA A 194 13.04 7.78 -7.18
C ALA A 194 11.93 8.31 -8.10
N LYS A 195 12.24 8.65 -9.36
CA LYS A 195 11.34 9.37 -10.28
C LYS A 195 10.71 8.50 -11.36
N TRP A 196 10.66 7.18 -11.17
CA TRP A 196 10.06 6.29 -12.18
C TRP A 196 8.61 6.65 -12.55
N HIS A 197 7.87 7.27 -11.64
CA HIS A 197 6.49 7.71 -11.83
C HIS A 197 6.35 8.96 -12.72
N GLU A 198 7.44 9.68 -12.99
CA GLU A 198 7.46 10.87 -13.84
C GLU A 198 7.60 10.52 -15.34
N GLY A 199 7.68 9.23 -15.68
CA GLY A 199 7.77 8.73 -17.05
C GLY A 199 9.19 8.42 -17.50
N MET A 200 10.00 9.40 -17.82
CA MET A 200 11.41 9.24 -18.21
C MET A 200 12.32 9.91 -17.18
N PRO A 201 12.77 9.19 -16.15
CA PRO A 201 13.65 9.78 -15.15
C PRO A 201 15.05 10.06 -15.74
N ASP A 202 15.58 11.24 -15.44
CA ASP A 202 16.91 11.71 -15.85
C ASP A 202 18.03 11.34 -14.87
N ASP A 203 17.66 10.78 -13.71
CA ASP A 203 18.54 10.50 -12.57
C ASP A 203 18.87 9.00 -12.39
N VAL A 204 18.53 8.15 -13.38
CA VAL A 204 18.72 6.70 -13.27
C VAL A 204 20.18 6.33 -13.11
N ILE A 205 20.46 5.56 -12.08
CA ILE A 205 21.77 4.91 -11.85
C ILE A 205 21.65 3.46 -12.29
N ALA A 206 22.40 3.07 -13.32
CA ALA A 206 22.44 1.70 -13.82
C ALA A 206 23.62 0.94 -13.19
N THR A 207 23.32 -0.12 -12.45
CA THR A 207 24.30 -1.02 -11.82
C THR A 207 24.17 -2.42 -12.44
N PRO A 208 25.28 -3.12 -12.70
CA PRO A 208 25.22 -4.49 -13.21
C PRO A 208 24.40 -5.41 -12.30
N LEU A 209 23.48 -6.15 -12.92
CA LEU A 209 22.65 -7.14 -12.25
C LEU A 209 23.33 -8.51 -12.30
N LEU A 210 23.32 -9.23 -11.18
CA LEU A 210 23.76 -10.62 -11.12
C LEU A 210 22.74 -11.54 -11.78
N ASP A 211 23.22 -12.66 -12.30
CA ASP A 211 22.35 -13.68 -12.86
C ASP A 211 21.34 -14.18 -11.81
N ARG A 212 20.06 -14.05 -12.11
CA ARG A 212 18.97 -14.40 -11.18
C ARG A 212 18.91 -15.89 -10.88
N GLN A 213 19.39 -16.75 -11.78
CA GLN A 213 19.37 -18.20 -11.57
C GLN A 213 20.59 -18.69 -10.79
N ALA A 214 21.76 -18.06 -10.99
CA ALA A 214 23.00 -18.49 -10.37
C ALA A 214 23.83 -17.30 -9.84
N PRO A 215 23.29 -16.46 -8.92
CA PRO A 215 23.91 -15.19 -8.54
C PRO A 215 25.30 -15.36 -7.93
N LEU A 216 25.52 -16.36 -7.10
CA LEU A 216 26.83 -16.62 -6.49
C LEU A 216 27.86 -17.10 -7.51
N ARG A 217 27.44 -17.90 -8.50
CA ARG A 217 28.32 -18.35 -9.56
C ARG A 217 28.75 -17.17 -10.43
N ASP A 218 27.80 -16.35 -10.86
CA ASP A 218 28.05 -15.16 -11.67
C ASP A 218 28.97 -14.18 -10.91
N LEU A 219 28.69 -13.93 -9.63
CA LEU A 219 29.55 -13.09 -8.79
C LEU A 219 30.99 -13.61 -8.72
N LYS A 220 31.18 -14.92 -8.47
CA LYS A 220 32.50 -15.53 -8.42
C LYS A 220 33.22 -15.45 -9.78
N THR A 221 32.49 -15.58 -10.88
CA THR A 221 33.04 -15.41 -12.21
C THR A 221 33.51 -13.98 -12.46
N ARG A 222 32.70 -12.99 -12.12
CA ARG A 222 33.03 -11.55 -12.25
C ARG A 222 34.19 -11.14 -11.35
N MET A 223 34.37 -11.82 -10.24
CA MET A 223 35.51 -11.60 -9.31
C MET A 223 36.75 -12.42 -9.69
N GLY A 224 36.77 -13.10 -10.82
CA GLY A 224 37.92 -13.90 -11.27
C GLY A 224 38.20 -15.17 -10.49
N LEU A 225 37.28 -15.58 -9.59
CA LEU A 225 37.40 -16.81 -8.80
C LEU A 225 37.02 -18.04 -9.62
N LEU A 226 36.09 -17.90 -10.55
CA LEU A 226 35.69 -18.94 -11.49
C LEU A 226 35.99 -18.48 -12.92
N PRO A 227 36.25 -19.40 -13.85
CA PRO A 227 36.43 -19.06 -15.25
C PRO A 227 35.11 -18.55 -15.86
N ASN A 228 35.24 -17.58 -16.75
CA ASN A 228 34.13 -17.07 -17.59
C ASN A 228 33.78 -18.06 -18.70
N GLU A 229 32.83 -17.72 -19.56
CA GLU A 229 32.42 -18.54 -20.73
C GLU A 229 33.58 -18.80 -21.71
N LYS A 230 34.59 -17.97 -21.71
CA LYS A 230 35.81 -18.12 -22.56
C LYS A 230 36.90 -18.94 -21.85
N GLY A 231 36.63 -19.47 -20.63
CA GLY A 231 37.61 -20.22 -19.85
C GLY A 231 38.68 -19.36 -19.15
N THR A 232 38.59 -18.04 -19.22
CA THR A 232 39.54 -17.12 -18.60
C THR A 232 39.04 -16.65 -17.21
N LYS A 233 39.99 -16.39 -16.32
CA LYS A 233 39.71 -15.82 -14.97
C LYS A 233 40.08 -14.34 -15.00
N GLU A 234 39.09 -13.51 -15.33
CA GLU A 234 39.27 -12.06 -15.40
C GLU A 234 38.40 -11.37 -14.36
N ILE A 235 38.93 -10.34 -13.72
CA ILE A 235 38.19 -9.53 -12.80
C ILE A 235 37.54 -8.37 -13.57
N VAL A 236 36.22 -8.26 -13.50
CA VAL A 236 35.46 -7.20 -14.15
C VAL A 236 35.81 -5.86 -13.49
N LYS A 237 35.82 -4.77 -14.26
CA LYS A 237 36.09 -3.40 -13.74
C LYS A 237 35.06 -2.93 -12.72
N ASP A 238 33.79 -3.28 -12.96
CA ASP A 238 32.74 -2.95 -12.00
C ASP A 238 32.97 -3.65 -10.67
N ARG A 239 32.79 -2.91 -9.59
CA ARG A 239 32.92 -3.40 -8.20
C ARG A 239 31.62 -3.35 -7.43
N ARG A 240 30.54 -3.03 -8.12
CA ARG A 240 29.20 -2.91 -7.54
C ARG A 240 28.26 -3.81 -8.36
N PHE A 241 27.53 -4.66 -7.66
CA PHE A 241 26.61 -5.61 -8.29
C PHE A 241 25.31 -5.67 -7.53
N ILE A 242 24.19 -5.78 -8.24
CA ILE A 242 22.90 -5.97 -7.63
C ILE A 242 22.50 -7.44 -7.71
N HIS A 243 22.06 -7.95 -6.58
CA HIS A 243 21.39 -9.24 -6.47
C HIS A 243 19.89 -9.03 -6.31
N ASN A 244 19.09 -9.55 -7.22
CA ASN A 244 17.64 -9.58 -7.10
C ASN A 244 17.21 -10.85 -6.38
N ILE A 245 16.76 -10.70 -5.13
CA ILE A 245 16.17 -11.76 -4.32
C ILE A 245 14.67 -11.75 -4.57
N ARG A 246 14.10 -12.88 -4.95
CA ARG A 246 12.67 -12.93 -5.29
C ARG A 246 11.99 -14.20 -4.81
N ILE A 247 10.71 -14.09 -4.51
CA ILE A 247 9.79 -15.20 -4.32
C ILE A 247 9.12 -15.45 -5.67
N ALA A 248 9.42 -16.59 -6.31
CA ALA A 248 8.92 -16.88 -7.64
C ALA A 248 7.39 -16.93 -7.69
N THR A 249 6.81 -16.23 -8.66
CA THR A 249 5.37 -16.26 -8.94
C THR A 249 5.17 -16.81 -10.35
N PRO A 250 4.46 -17.93 -10.54
CA PRO A 250 4.17 -18.50 -11.85
C PRO A 250 3.53 -17.48 -12.80
N GLY A 251 3.93 -17.50 -14.07
CA GLY A 251 3.44 -16.58 -15.10
C GLY A 251 4.04 -15.18 -15.02
N ARG A 252 5.03 -14.95 -14.15
CA ARG A 252 5.72 -13.67 -14.01
C ARG A 252 7.21 -13.82 -14.28
N PHE A 253 7.68 -13.11 -15.28
CA PHE A 253 9.04 -13.28 -15.78
C PHE A 253 10.01 -12.26 -15.18
N TYR A 254 9.70 -10.98 -15.31
CA TYR A 254 10.56 -9.91 -14.81
C TYR A 254 10.42 -9.68 -13.33
N TYR A 255 9.19 -9.50 -12.85
CA TYR A 255 8.88 -9.17 -11.47
C TYR A 255 7.95 -10.20 -10.84
N SER A 256 8.11 -10.40 -9.56
CA SER A 256 7.17 -11.23 -8.80
C SER A 256 5.90 -10.45 -8.47
N LYS A 257 4.79 -11.18 -8.29
CA LYS A 257 3.52 -10.58 -7.88
C LYS A 257 2.96 -11.35 -6.70
N PRO A 258 2.85 -10.71 -5.52
CA PRO A 258 2.25 -11.34 -4.36
C PRO A 258 0.80 -11.72 -4.60
N TYR A 259 0.42 -12.96 -4.24
CA TYR A 259 -0.97 -13.40 -4.37
C TYR A 259 -1.94 -12.62 -3.49
N TRP A 260 -1.48 -12.13 -2.33
CA TRP A 260 -2.31 -11.36 -1.42
C TRP A 260 -2.75 -10.00 -1.99
N TRP A 261 -2.12 -9.49 -3.06
CA TRP A 261 -2.59 -8.30 -3.75
C TRP A 261 -3.99 -8.46 -4.35
N SER A 262 -4.50 -9.68 -4.44
CA SER A 262 -5.90 -9.94 -4.83
C SER A 262 -6.90 -9.20 -3.92
N VAL A 263 -6.53 -8.87 -2.68
CA VAL A 263 -7.37 -8.07 -1.78
C VAL A 263 -7.71 -6.70 -2.37
N PHE A 264 -6.78 -6.09 -3.12
CA PHE A 264 -6.98 -4.79 -3.75
C PHE A 264 -7.88 -4.82 -4.99
N VAL A 265 -8.12 -6.00 -5.54
CA VAL A 265 -8.90 -6.22 -6.77
C VAL A 265 -10.29 -6.78 -6.47
N SER A 266 -10.40 -7.55 -5.40
CA SER A 266 -11.63 -8.28 -5.05
C SER A 266 -12.77 -7.44 -4.46
N GLY A 267 -12.56 -6.13 -4.28
CA GLY A 267 -13.51 -5.23 -3.62
C GLY A 267 -13.51 -5.29 -2.08
N TRP A 268 -12.85 -6.28 -1.47
CA TRP A 268 -12.75 -6.38 -0.01
C TRP A 268 -12.02 -5.21 0.63
N TYR A 269 -11.03 -4.66 -0.06
CA TYR A 269 -10.32 -3.46 0.38
C TYR A 269 -11.25 -2.25 0.48
N ASP A 270 -12.03 -2.01 -0.58
CA ASP A 270 -12.97 -0.89 -0.64
C ASP A 270 -14.10 -1.06 0.38
N PHE A 271 -14.60 -2.30 0.52
CA PHE A 271 -15.59 -2.63 1.55
C PHE A 271 -15.05 -2.37 2.97
N GLY A 272 -13.82 -2.83 3.27
CA GLY A 272 -13.16 -2.58 4.55
C GLY A 272 -13.02 -1.09 4.88
N ASN A 273 -12.70 -0.26 3.88
CA ASN A 273 -12.61 1.19 4.04
C ASN A 273 -13.98 1.87 4.17
N ALA A 274 -15.05 1.28 3.61
CA ALA A 274 -16.40 1.82 3.71
C ALA A 274 -17.06 1.56 5.06
N ILE A 275 -16.68 0.51 5.79
CA ILE A 275 -17.28 0.15 7.09
C ILE A 275 -17.19 1.29 8.12
N PRO A 276 -16.01 1.90 8.38
CA PRO A 276 -15.91 3.01 9.33
C PRO A 276 -16.75 4.21 8.92
N ILE A 277 -16.77 4.54 7.63
CA ILE A 277 -17.56 5.64 7.08
C ILE A 277 -19.05 5.37 7.28
N PHE A 278 -19.50 4.16 6.96
CA PHE A 278 -20.88 3.75 7.16
C PHE A 278 -21.28 3.79 8.64
N LYS A 279 -20.44 3.24 9.53
CA LYS A 279 -20.71 3.28 10.97
C LYS A 279 -20.79 4.72 11.48
N LYS A 280 -19.87 5.59 11.06
CA LYS A 280 -19.91 7.02 11.43
C LYS A 280 -21.18 7.71 10.93
N ALA A 281 -21.58 7.45 9.68
CA ALA A 281 -22.84 7.97 9.13
C ALA A 281 -24.06 7.43 9.87
N LEU A 282 -24.04 6.15 10.25
CA LEU A 282 -25.12 5.51 11.01
C LEU A 282 -25.25 6.12 12.41
N ILE A 283 -24.14 6.36 13.10
CA ILE A 283 -24.14 7.05 14.40
C ILE A 283 -24.71 8.45 14.26
N LYS A 284 -24.26 9.21 13.24
CA LYS A 284 -24.78 10.56 12.99
C LYS A 284 -26.27 10.58 12.68
N ASN A 285 -26.73 9.63 11.85
CA ASN A 285 -28.12 9.57 11.40
C ASN A 285 -29.07 8.91 12.41
N GLN A 286 -28.61 7.94 13.20
CA GLN A 286 -29.45 7.32 14.25
C GLN A 286 -29.89 8.33 15.30
N MET A 287 -29.14 9.40 15.51
CA MET A 287 -29.51 10.46 16.44
C MET A 287 -30.60 11.36 15.89
N ALA A 288 -30.68 11.53 14.55
CA ALA A 288 -31.71 12.34 13.91
C ALA A 288 -33.06 11.65 13.78
N LEU A 289 -33.10 10.31 13.82
CA LEU A 289 -34.32 9.51 13.63
C LEU A 289 -34.98 9.05 14.93
N ARG A 290 -34.39 9.30 16.09
CA ARG A 290 -34.94 8.86 17.38
C ARG A 290 -36.15 9.65 17.85
N TYR A 291 -36.30 10.88 17.38
CA TYR A 291 -37.35 11.76 17.87
C TYR A 291 -38.07 12.45 16.72
N ILE A 292 -39.39 12.26 16.65
CA ILE A 292 -40.26 13.14 15.87
C ILE A 292 -40.80 14.15 16.85
N VAL A 293 -40.35 15.38 16.75
CA VAL A 293 -40.82 16.45 17.63
C VAL A 293 -42.01 17.13 16.98
N TYR A 294 -43.17 16.98 17.54
CA TYR A 294 -44.37 17.68 17.10
C TYR A 294 -44.48 19.02 17.89
N ILE A 295 -44.35 20.12 17.17
CA ILE A 295 -44.52 21.46 17.76
C ILE A 295 -45.93 21.94 17.48
N LYS A 296 -46.73 22.22 18.52
CA LYS A 296 -48.06 22.80 18.32
C LYS A 296 -47.96 24.21 17.82
N GLU A 297 -48.95 24.64 17.05
CA GLU A 297 -48.98 26.00 16.46
C GLU A 297 -49.04 27.06 17.56
N ASP A 298 -49.76 26.78 18.66
CA ASP A 298 -49.84 27.65 19.84
C ASP A 298 -48.49 27.94 20.53
N PHE A 299 -47.51 27.04 20.37
CA PHE A 299 -46.15 27.22 20.88
C PHE A 299 -45.48 28.44 20.21
N TRP A 300 -45.61 28.54 18.94
CA TRP A 300 -45.02 29.65 18.18
C TRP A 300 -45.66 30.97 18.58
N GLY A 301 -47.00 30.99 18.74
CA GLY A 301 -47.72 32.22 19.20
C GLY A 301 -47.24 32.71 20.57
N LYS A 302 -47.02 31.77 21.52
CA LYS A 302 -46.49 32.11 22.84
C LYS A 302 -45.05 32.57 22.78
N LEU A 303 -44.21 31.87 22.05
CA LEU A 303 -42.79 32.26 21.85
C LEU A 303 -42.64 33.66 21.27
N TYR A 304 -43.45 33.98 20.27
CA TYR A 304 -43.44 35.30 19.64
C TYR A 304 -43.96 36.40 20.59
N ALA A 305 -44.96 36.10 21.42
CA ALA A 305 -45.45 37.01 22.41
C ALA A 305 -44.43 37.30 23.53
N ASP A 306 -43.77 36.23 24.01
CA ASP A 306 -42.75 36.35 25.04
C ASP A 306 -41.51 37.12 24.56
N GLU A 307 -41.10 36.91 23.34
CA GLU A 307 -39.97 37.57 22.72
C GLU A 307 -40.34 38.91 22.03
N LYS A 308 -41.63 39.33 22.08
CA LYS A 308 -42.19 40.57 21.49
C LYS A 308 -41.93 40.72 19.99
N ILE A 309 -41.95 39.60 19.28
CA ILE A 309 -41.73 39.58 17.82
C ILE A 309 -43.08 39.77 17.13
N THR A 310 -43.27 40.94 16.52
CA THR A 310 -44.53 41.28 15.85
C THR A 310 -44.42 41.19 14.32
N ASN A 311 -43.21 41.24 13.79
CA ASN A 311 -42.97 41.23 12.33
C ASN A 311 -42.89 39.80 11.82
N GLU A 312 -43.61 39.48 10.73
CA GLU A 312 -43.70 38.18 10.10
C GLU A 312 -42.34 37.64 9.59
N ALA A 313 -41.47 38.55 9.10
CA ALA A 313 -40.14 38.22 8.66
C ALA A 313 -39.24 37.77 9.84
N ASP A 314 -39.32 38.48 10.98
CA ASP A 314 -38.55 38.13 12.17
C ASP A 314 -39.07 36.84 12.83
N GLN A 315 -40.39 36.56 12.75
CA GLN A 315 -40.97 35.29 13.19
C GLN A 315 -40.46 34.13 12.35
N ALA A 316 -40.31 34.29 11.03
CA ALA A 316 -39.74 33.24 10.16
C ALA A 316 -38.28 32.96 10.47
N VAL A 317 -37.47 34.01 10.70
CA VAL A 317 -36.07 33.87 11.11
C VAL A 317 -35.96 33.15 12.45
N ARG A 318 -36.79 33.58 13.43
CA ARG A 318 -36.76 32.94 14.77
C ARG A 318 -37.16 31.49 14.75
N ARG A 319 -38.14 31.14 13.90
CA ARG A 319 -38.55 29.74 13.66
C ARG A 319 -37.41 28.90 13.06
N ALA A 320 -36.74 29.44 12.04
CA ALA A 320 -35.61 28.80 11.41
C ALA A 320 -34.45 28.58 12.39
N THR A 321 -34.10 29.59 13.20
CA THR A 321 -33.05 29.49 14.24
C THR A 321 -33.37 28.45 15.29
N PHE A 322 -34.62 28.43 15.79
CA PHE A 322 -35.04 27.40 16.77
C PHE A 322 -34.93 25.99 16.21
N LEU A 323 -35.36 25.77 14.96
CA LEU A 323 -35.24 24.46 14.31
C LEU A 323 -33.79 24.07 14.08
N GLN A 324 -32.94 25.03 13.81
CA GLN A 324 -31.50 24.80 13.66
C GLN A 324 -30.86 24.47 14.99
N ASP A 325 -31.15 25.22 16.04
CA ASP A 325 -30.66 24.94 17.42
C ASP A 325 -31.10 23.56 17.91
N MET A 326 -32.34 23.19 17.62
CA MET A 326 -32.82 21.82 17.91
C MET A 326 -32.10 20.76 17.10
N ASN A 327 -31.87 21.00 15.82
CA ASN A 327 -31.17 20.07 14.96
C ASN A 327 -29.71 19.91 15.42
N ASP A 328 -29.05 21.00 15.78
CA ASP A 328 -27.68 21.01 16.29
C ASP A 328 -27.59 20.35 17.69
N PHE A 329 -28.64 20.49 18.51
CA PHE A 329 -28.73 19.78 19.79
C PHE A 329 -28.92 18.28 19.61
N LEU A 330 -29.72 17.87 18.61
CA LEU A 330 -30.03 16.46 18.32
C LEU A 330 -28.98 15.77 17.45
N ALA A 331 -28.23 16.54 16.66
CA ALA A 331 -27.20 16.06 15.73
C ALA A 331 -25.81 16.31 16.34
N GLY A 332 -24.98 15.28 16.43
CA GLY A 332 -23.58 15.42 16.82
C GLY A 332 -23.09 14.28 17.72
N GLU A 333 -21.83 13.95 17.59
CA GLU A 333 -21.18 12.90 18.39
C GLU A 333 -21.14 13.27 19.89
N GLU A 334 -21.03 14.56 20.19
CA GLU A 334 -20.98 15.10 21.56
C GLU A 334 -22.33 15.06 22.28
N ASN A 335 -23.42 14.94 21.51
CA ASN A 335 -24.79 14.91 22.02
C ASN A 335 -25.38 13.49 22.04
N ALA A 336 -24.54 12.49 21.77
CA ALA A 336 -24.90 11.09 21.83
C ALA A 336 -25.34 10.71 23.26
N GLY A 337 -26.62 10.50 23.45
CA GLY A 337 -27.19 10.15 24.75
C GLY A 337 -27.86 11.27 25.51
N LYS A 338 -27.86 12.51 25.01
CA LYS A 338 -28.66 13.60 25.60
C LYS A 338 -30.10 13.49 25.12
N GLY A 339 -31.02 13.31 26.06
CA GLY A 339 -32.46 13.36 25.81
C GLY A 339 -32.98 14.79 25.89
N PHE A 340 -33.81 15.20 24.96
CA PHE A 340 -34.58 16.45 25.11
C PHE A 340 -35.87 16.14 25.84
N VAL A 341 -36.01 16.62 27.04
CA VAL A 341 -37.28 16.54 27.81
C VAL A 341 -38.04 17.85 27.60
N SER A 342 -39.02 17.83 26.74
CA SER A 342 -39.96 18.92 26.61
C SER A 342 -41.27 18.55 27.32
N HIS A 343 -41.65 19.33 28.34
CA HIS A 343 -42.95 19.20 28.97
C HIS A 343 -44.00 19.88 28.12
N PHE A 344 -44.76 19.10 27.36
CA PHE A 344 -45.97 19.59 26.69
C PHE A 344 -47.21 19.24 27.55
N ARG A 345 -47.95 20.27 27.99
CA ARG A 345 -49.24 20.09 28.60
C ARG A 345 -50.25 19.79 27.49
N TYR A 346 -50.82 18.62 27.52
CA TYR A 346 -51.76 18.12 26.56
C TYR A 346 -53.19 18.54 26.90
N ASP A 347 -53.84 19.27 25.97
CA ASP A 347 -55.30 19.42 25.99
C ASP A 347 -55.90 18.41 24.99
N ARG A 348 -56.73 17.52 25.53
CA ARG A 348 -57.44 16.49 24.79
C ARG A 348 -58.39 17.09 23.76
N VAL A 349 -58.08 16.99 22.50
CA VAL A 349 -59.05 17.20 21.44
C VAL A 349 -59.04 15.96 20.51
N LYS A 350 -60.10 15.16 20.70
CA LYS A 350 -60.60 14.10 19.79
C LYS A 350 -59.61 13.01 19.35
N GLY A 351 -59.56 11.95 20.09
CA GLY A 351 -59.51 10.62 19.47
C GLY A 351 -58.17 10.02 19.11
N PHE A 352 -57.04 10.58 19.52
CA PHE A 352 -55.73 9.94 19.38
C PHE A 352 -55.07 9.78 20.73
N GLU A 353 -54.81 8.53 21.10
CA GLU A 353 -53.94 8.20 22.27
C GLU A 353 -52.45 8.39 21.85
N TYR A 354 -51.75 9.14 22.64
CA TYR A 354 -50.28 9.31 22.50
C TYR A 354 -49.60 8.45 23.53
N LEU A 355 -48.61 7.70 23.07
CA LEU A 355 -47.68 6.98 23.94
C LEU A 355 -46.71 7.97 24.56
N ASP A 356 -46.76 8.10 25.90
CA ASP A 356 -45.66 8.71 26.68
C ASP A 356 -44.47 7.77 26.68
N VAL A 357 -43.42 8.16 26.00
CA VAL A 357 -42.15 7.45 26.09
C VAL A 357 -41.29 8.10 27.14
N TRP A 358 -41.25 7.47 28.30
CA TRP A 358 -40.28 7.76 29.35
C TRP A 358 -38.95 7.06 28.97
N LEU A 359 -37.84 7.81 28.94
CA LEU A 359 -36.49 7.31 29.02
C LEU A 359 -35.85 7.73 30.33
#